data_09418a5a38921355b2091e9317a559bf
#
_entry.id   09418a5a38921355b2091e9317a559bf
#
_cell.length_a   1.000
_cell.length_b   1.000
_cell.length_c   1.000
_cell.angle_alpha   90.00
_cell.angle_beta   90.00
_cell.angle_gamma   90.00
#
_symmetry.space_group_name_H-M   'P 1'
#
loop_
_entity.id
_entity.type
_entity.pdbx_description
1 polymer ?
#
loop_
_entity_poly.entity_id
_entity_poly.type
_entity_poly.pdbx_seq_one_letter_code
_entity_poly.pdbx_strand_id
1 'polypeptide(L)'
;FRRGVPQSRHLHVLLGRGLECLEQLLPGFEADLGAAGAQVVEGSESLWLNAAGWCRRYQSPIRLLGASRELIEWQARARVTALGNVQVLAGHEAVGLLADGGREAVTGVRLRSRGDRGERNGPTIDVAADLVVDASGRGSRAPQWLAALGYPPPTETCISSRLGYASRQYRIPAGFRADWRMLVINARPPGNPRAGALVPV
;
A
#
# COMPACT_ATOMS: atom_id res chain seq x y z
N PHE A 1 -8.95 -7.37 9.68
CA PHE A 1 -8.56 -7.99 8.39
C PHE A 1 -9.12 -7.17 7.24
N ARG A 2 -8.23 -6.69 6.36
CA ARG A 2 -8.60 -5.86 5.22
C ARG A 2 -8.69 -6.73 3.98
N ARG A 3 -9.90 -6.94 3.47
CA ARG A 3 -10.12 -7.69 2.22
C ARG A 3 -9.42 -6.96 1.06
N GLY A 4 -8.75 -7.71 0.18
CA GLY A 4 -8.09 -7.16 -1.00
C GLY A 4 -6.66 -6.66 -0.77
N VAL A 5 -6.17 -6.66 0.46
CA VAL A 5 -4.80 -6.25 0.80
C VAL A 5 -4.08 -7.39 1.54
N PRO A 6 -3.63 -8.44 0.83
CA PRO A 6 -3.05 -9.63 1.46
C PRO A 6 -1.80 -9.30 2.28
N GLN A 7 -1.04 -8.28 1.89
CA GLN A 7 0.16 -7.82 2.58
C GLN A 7 -0.11 -6.96 3.82
N SER A 8 -1.35 -6.70 4.22
CA SER A 8 -1.67 -5.81 5.35
C SER A 8 -1.07 -6.25 6.68
N ARG A 9 -0.81 -7.54 6.85
CA ARG A 9 -0.21 -8.11 8.06
C ARG A 9 1.31 -8.27 8.01
N HIS A 10 1.91 -7.92 6.89
CA HIS A 10 3.35 -7.99 6.73
C HIS A 10 4.01 -6.67 7.11
N LEU A 11 5.30 -6.77 7.43
CA LEU A 11 6.18 -5.64 7.59
C LEU A 11 6.12 -4.71 6.38
N HIS A 12 6.08 -3.41 6.62
CA HIS A 12 6.22 -2.40 5.58
C HIS A 12 7.35 -1.44 5.93
N VAL A 13 8.07 -1.06 4.90
CA VAL A 13 9.10 -0.04 4.96
C VAL A 13 8.80 0.97 3.86
N LEU A 14 8.60 2.22 4.22
CA LEU A 14 8.59 3.31 3.25
C LEU A 14 10.04 3.61 2.89
N LEU A 15 10.37 3.40 1.62
CA LEU A 15 11.66 3.76 1.07
C LEU A 15 11.74 5.28 0.89
N GLY A 16 12.95 5.83 0.90
CA GLY A 16 13.20 7.27 0.90
C GLY A 16 12.36 8.02 -0.14
N ARG A 17 12.34 7.57 -1.40
CA ARG A 17 11.53 8.25 -2.43
C ARG A 17 10.03 8.20 -2.15
N GLY A 18 9.51 7.08 -1.65
CA GLY A 18 8.10 6.97 -1.26
C GLY A 18 7.74 7.91 -0.12
N LEU A 19 8.63 8.04 0.87
CA LEU A 19 8.45 8.95 1.99
C LEU A 19 8.47 10.42 1.53
N GLU A 20 9.43 10.81 0.68
CA GLU A 20 9.50 12.14 0.08
C GLU A 20 8.22 12.51 -0.70
N CYS A 21 7.71 11.60 -1.53
CA CYS A 21 6.48 11.83 -2.28
C CYS A 21 5.27 12.03 -1.35
N LEU A 22 5.18 11.23 -0.29
CA LEU A 22 4.10 11.37 0.68
C LEU A 22 4.21 12.67 1.48
N GLU A 23 5.42 13.07 1.85
CA GLU A 23 5.66 14.35 2.53
C GLU A 23 5.33 15.56 1.64
N GLN A 24 5.61 15.48 0.32
CA GLN A 24 5.23 16.53 -0.64
C GLN A 24 3.71 16.63 -0.82
N LEU A 25 3.00 15.51 -0.84
CA LEU A 25 1.55 15.47 -0.99
C LEU A 25 0.80 15.79 0.31
N LEU A 26 1.37 15.41 1.44
CA LEU A 26 0.79 15.52 2.77
C LEU A 26 1.85 16.07 3.75
N PRO A 27 2.14 17.38 3.71
CA PRO A 27 3.19 17.98 4.53
C PRO A 27 3.04 17.66 6.01
N GLY A 28 4.12 17.20 6.68
CA GLY A 28 4.13 16.73 8.07
C GLY A 28 3.76 15.24 8.24
N PHE A 29 3.60 14.49 7.16
CA PHE A 29 3.22 13.08 7.22
C PHE A 29 4.24 12.20 7.95
N GLU A 30 5.54 12.45 7.73
CA GLU A 30 6.62 11.73 8.42
C GLU A 30 6.61 12.00 9.93
N ALA A 31 6.43 13.26 10.32
CA ALA A 31 6.37 13.65 11.72
C ALA A 31 5.20 12.98 12.44
N ASP A 32 4.03 12.93 11.81
CA ASP A 32 2.85 12.27 12.37
C ASP A 32 3.05 10.77 12.53
N LEU A 33 3.63 10.11 11.53
CA LEU A 33 3.96 8.68 11.62
C LEU A 33 4.95 8.41 12.74
N GLY A 34 5.98 9.26 12.88
CA GLY A 34 6.94 9.18 13.98
C GLY A 34 6.28 9.35 15.35
N ALA A 35 5.39 10.33 15.50
CA ALA A 35 4.63 10.54 16.73
C ALA A 35 3.71 9.35 17.05
N ALA A 36 3.22 8.64 16.04
CA ALA A 36 2.42 7.43 16.18
C ALA A 36 3.24 6.14 16.35
N GLY A 37 4.58 6.23 16.46
CA GLY A 37 5.45 5.10 16.77
C GLY A 37 6.25 4.53 15.60
N ALA A 38 6.08 5.04 14.38
CA ALA A 38 6.93 4.63 13.26
C ALA A 38 8.40 4.94 13.54
N GLN A 39 9.29 4.09 13.02
CA GLN A 39 10.72 4.18 13.30
C GLN A 39 11.48 4.59 12.04
N VAL A 40 12.19 5.72 12.10
CA VAL A 40 13.11 6.10 11.02
C VAL A 40 14.44 5.38 11.22
N VAL A 41 14.95 4.80 10.14
CA VAL A 41 16.24 4.10 10.09
C VAL A 41 17.10 4.73 9.03
N GLU A 42 18.29 5.14 9.40
CA GLU A 42 19.29 5.67 8.47
C GLU A 42 20.16 4.57 7.86
N GLY A 43 20.82 4.86 6.75
CA GLY A 43 21.70 3.91 6.07
C GLY A 43 22.81 3.37 6.97
N SER A 44 23.38 4.21 7.83
CA SER A 44 24.42 3.86 8.81
C SER A 44 23.94 2.89 9.91
N GLU A 45 22.62 2.83 10.16
CA GLU A 45 21.99 1.95 11.14
C GLU A 45 21.53 0.60 10.52
N SER A 46 21.80 0.40 9.23
CA SER A 46 21.32 -0.77 8.49
C SER A 46 22.46 -1.74 8.21
N LEU A 47 22.26 -3.00 8.54
CA LEU A 47 23.14 -4.11 8.15
C LEU A 47 22.58 -4.82 6.93
N TRP A 48 23.40 -4.97 5.90
CA TRP A 48 23.02 -5.65 4.68
C TRP A 48 24.03 -6.74 4.35
N LEU A 49 23.55 -7.98 4.24
CA LEU A 49 24.32 -9.12 3.77
C LEU A 49 23.88 -9.48 2.35
N ASN A 50 24.78 -9.40 1.40
CA ASN A 50 24.56 -9.80 0.01
C ASN A 50 25.51 -10.95 -0.39
N ALA A 51 25.51 -11.32 -1.68
CA ALA A 51 26.35 -12.39 -2.19
C ALA A 51 27.87 -12.15 -2.01
N ALA A 52 28.29 -10.87 -2.00
CA ALA A 52 29.69 -10.49 -1.83
C ALA A 52 30.12 -10.29 -0.36
N GLY A 53 29.17 -10.46 0.60
CA GLY A 53 29.43 -10.25 2.03
C GLY A 53 28.66 -9.10 2.62
N TRP A 54 29.10 -8.61 3.77
CA TRP A 54 28.50 -7.48 4.44
C TRP A 54 28.78 -6.17 3.70
N CYS A 55 27.73 -5.42 3.42
CA CYS A 55 27.85 -4.06 2.88
C CYS A 55 28.47 -3.11 3.93
N ARG A 56 29.31 -2.19 3.47
CA ARG A 56 29.80 -1.13 4.34
C ARG A 56 28.65 -0.22 4.75
N ARG A 57 28.61 0.13 6.02
CA ARG A 57 27.71 1.15 6.55
C ARG A 57 28.35 2.53 6.33
N TYR A 58 27.56 3.48 5.91
CA TYR A 58 28.00 4.87 5.72
C TYR A 58 26.83 5.82 6.03
N GLN A 59 27.14 7.02 6.38
CA GLN A 59 26.14 8.07 6.53
C GLN A 59 25.54 8.36 5.15
N SER A 60 24.22 8.38 5.10
CA SER A 60 23.47 8.59 3.87
C SER A 60 22.25 9.45 4.17
N PRO A 61 21.88 10.37 3.27
CA PRO A 61 20.64 11.12 3.40
C PRO A 61 19.38 10.22 3.18
N ILE A 62 19.59 8.97 2.73
CA ILE A 62 18.49 8.04 2.52
C ILE A 62 17.97 7.58 3.87
N ARG A 63 16.70 7.87 4.10
CA ARG A 63 15.96 7.49 5.30
C ARG A 63 14.90 6.47 4.92
N LEU A 64 14.74 5.46 5.75
CA LEU A 64 13.74 4.42 5.62
C LEU A 64 12.80 4.55 6.82
N LEU A 65 11.52 4.39 6.62
CA LEU A 65 10.55 4.44 7.70
C LEU A 65 9.88 3.07 7.85
N GLY A 66 10.18 2.40 8.97
CA GLY A 66 9.55 1.16 9.37
C GLY A 66 8.25 1.44 10.12
N ALA A 67 7.16 0.84 9.66
CA ALA A 67 5.86 0.96 10.28
C ALA A 67 4.96 -0.22 9.91
N SER A 68 3.88 -0.43 10.63
CA SER A 68 2.85 -1.34 10.15
C SER A 68 2.10 -0.73 8.95
N ARG A 69 1.62 -1.58 8.06
CA ARG A 69 0.78 -1.12 6.94
C ARG A 69 -0.46 -0.38 7.43
N GLU A 70 -1.03 -0.85 8.51
CA GLU A 70 -2.23 -0.27 9.12
C GLU A 70 -1.97 1.16 9.59
N LEU A 71 -0.82 1.43 10.21
CA LEU A 71 -0.44 2.77 10.65
C LEU A 71 -0.27 3.73 9.47
N ILE A 72 0.47 3.31 8.43
CA ILE A 72 0.69 4.13 7.23
C ILE A 72 -0.66 4.47 6.57
N GLU A 73 -1.52 3.48 6.39
CA GLU A 73 -2.83 3.69 5.75
C GLU A 73 -3.78 4.51 6.61
N TRP A 74 -3.76 4.30 7.93
CA TRP A 74 -4.58 5.08 8.85
C TRP A 74 -4.18 6.55 8.80
N GLN A 75 -2.90 6.85 8.86
CA GLN A 75 -2.41 8.22 8.81
C GLN A 75 -2.71 8.91 7.46
N ALA A 76 -2.45 8.21 6.35
CA ALA A 76 -2.79 8.72 5.03
C ALA A 76 -4.28 9.00 4.90
N ARG A 77 -5.13 8.08 5.37
CA ARG A 77 -6.59 8.27 5.38
C ARG A 77 -7.00 9.47 6.24
N ALA A 78 -6.47 9.58 7.45
CA ALA A 78 -6.78 10.69 8.35
C ALA A 78 -6.47 12.04 7.71
N ARG A 79 -5.29 12.16 7.08
CA ARG A 79 -4.89 13.38 6.37
C ARG A 79 -5.78 13.69 5.16
N VAL A 80 -6.08 12.69 4.34
CA VAL A 80 -6.91 12.87 3.15
C VAL A 80 -8.36 13.22 3.54
N THR A 81 -8.92 12.58 4.55
CA THR A 81 -10.30 12.86 4.97
C THR A 81 -10.47 14.20 5.70
N ALA A 82 -9.36 14.78 6.15
CA ALA A 82 -9.37 16.13 6.73
C ALA A 82 -9.41 17.25 5.67
N LEU A 83 -9.22 16.91 4.39
CA LEU A 83 -9.32 17.88 3.30
C LEU A 83 -10.80 18.23 3.06
N GLY A 84 -11.13 19.52 3.04
CA GLY A 84 -12.51 20.01 2.90
C GLY A 84 -13.17 19.69 1.56
N ASN A 85 -12.39 19.30 0.55
CA ASN A 85 -12.84 18.93 -0.79
C ASN A 85 -12.90 17.42 -1.01
N VAL A 86 -12.71 16.58 0.02
CA VAL A 86 -12.76 15.12 -0.08
C VAL A 86 -13.96 14.59 0.68
N GLN A 87 -14.81 13.84 -0.02
CA GLN A 87 -15.94 13.12 0.57
C GLN A 87 -15.70 11.62 0.51
N VAL A 88 -15.86 10.93 1.64
CA VAL A 88 -15.76 9.47 1.72
C VAL A 88 -17.14 8.84 1.81
N LEU A 89 -17.52 8.09 0.79
CA LEU A 89 -18.76 7.30 0.77
C LEU A 89 -18.49 5.89 1.30
N ALA A 90 -18.39 5.76 2.62
CA ALA A 90 -18.24 4.47 3.26
C ALA A 90 -19.49 3.60 3.06
N GLY A 91 -19.34 2.27 3.17
CA GLY A 91 -20.46 1.33 3.04
C GLY A 91 -21.00 1.19 1.61
N HIS A 92 -20.31 1.66 0.60
CA HIS A 92 -20.67 1.52 -0.81
C HIS A 92 -19.69 0.62 -1.56
N GLU A 93 -20.18 -0.01 -2.60
CA GLU A 93 -19.40 -0.81 -3.55
C GLU A 93 -19.61 -0.28 -4.96
N ALA A 94 -18.54 0.00 -5.69
CA ALA A 94 -18.65 0.30 -7.09
C ALA A 94 -19.09 -0.96 -7.85
N VAL A 95 -20.14 -0.83 -8.65
CA VAL A 95 -20.74 -1.94 -9.37
C VAL A 95 -20.77 -1.75 -10.90
N GLY A 96 -20.42 -0.58 -11.40
CA GLY A 96 -20.34 -0.29 -12.81
C GLY A 96 -19.84 1.13 -13.08
N LEU A 97 -19.51 1.39 -14.33
CA LEU A 97 -19.22 2.73 -14.86
C LEU A 97 -20.45 3.32 -15.51
N LEU A 98 -20.56 4.62 -15.51
CA LEU A 98 -21.52 5.39 -16.31
C LEU A 98 -20.80 5.89 -17.56
N ALA A 99 -21.49 5.92 -18.67
CA ALA A 99 -20.97 6.45 -19.93
C ALA A 99 -22.00 7.40 -20.55
N ASP A 100 -21.52 8.27 -21.42
CA ASP A 100 -22.37 9.09 -22.27
C ASP A 100 -23.20 8.26 -23.27
N GLY A 101 -24.13 8.89 -23.98
CA GLY A 101 -25.01 8.22 -24.94
C GLY A 101 -24.28 7.59 -26.10
N GLY A 102 -23.11 8.09 -26.47
CA GLY A 102 -22.24 7.57 -27.52
C GLY A 102 -21.26 6.50 -27.03
N ARG A 103 -21.12 6.35 -25.71
CA ARG A 103 -20.10 5.52 -25.06
C ARG A 103 -18.67 5.92 -25.39
N GLU A 104 -18.47 7.22 -25.65
CA GLU A 104 -17.16 7.77 -25.95
C GLU A 104 -16.38 8.18 -24.69
N ALA A 105 -17.12 8.51 -23.62
CA ALA A 105 -16.54 8.92 -22.35
C ALA A 105 -17.20 8.24 -21.15
N VAL A 106 -16.39 7.96 -20.12
CA VAL A 106 -16.88 7.58 -18.79
C VAL A 106 -17.29 8.86 -18.07
N THR A 107 -18.55 8.93 -17.65
CA THR A 107 -19.17 10.12 -17.03
C THR A 107 -19.44 9.93 -15.53
N GLY A 108 -19.04 8.81 -14.95
CA GLY A 108 -19.24 8.56 -13.53
C GLY A 108 -19.17 7.08 -13.16
N VAL A 109 -19.64 6.81 -11.95
CA VAL A 109 -19.63 5.47 -11.36
C VAL A 109 -20.97 5.14 -10.72
N ARG A 110 -21.43 3.90 -10.88
CA ARG A 110 -22.59 3.35 -10.18
C ARG A 110 -22.13 2.68 -8.89
N LEU A 111 -22.69 3.13 -7.79
CA LEU A 111 -22.43 2.62 -6.45
C LEU A 111 -23.64 1.85 -5.95
N ARG A 112 -23.40 0.79 -5.20
CA ARG A 112 -24.41 0.04 -4.46
C ARG A 112 -24.15 0.17 -2.98
N SER A 113 -25.19 0.52 -2.21
CA SER A 113 -25.11 0.51 -0.76
C SER A 113 -24.95 -0.93 -0.26
N ARG A 114 -24.09 -1.13 0.71
CA ARG A 114 -23.98 -2.36 1.48
C ARG A 114 -24.83 -2.20 2.73
N GLY A 115 -25.79 -3.10 2.93
CA GLY A 115 -26.53 -3.13 4.18
C GLY A 115 -25.63 -3.37 5.39
N ASP A 116 -26.14 -3.15 6.59
CA ASP A 116 -25.38 -3.24 7.86
C ASP A 116 -24.73 -4.61 8.09
N ARG A 117 -25.22 -5.66 7.45
CA ARG A 117 -24.66 -7.02 7.48
C ARG A 117 -23.79 -7.36 6.27
N GLY A 118 -23.42 -6.36 5.44
CA GLY A 118 -22.65 -6.58 4.22
C GLY A 118 -23.47 -7.19 3.07
N GLU A 119 -24.80 -7.08 3.12
CA GLU A 119 -25.71 -7.54 2.07
C GLU A 119 -25.42 -6.76 0.77
N ARG A 120 -25.42 -7.51 -0.35
CA ARG A 120 -25.10 -6.95 -1.68
C ARG A 120 -26.35 -6.49 -2.44
N ASN A 121 -27.48 -6.34 -1.78
CA ASN A 121 -28.78 -6.06 -2.42
C ASN A 121 -29.30 -4.64 -2.10
N GLY A 122 -28.46 -3.76 -1.60
CA GLY A 122 -28.85 -2.38 -1.32
C GLY A 122 -29.15 -1.57 -2.60
N PRO A 123 -29.81 -0.42 -2.44
CA PRO A 123 -30.11 0.48 -3.55
C PRO A 123 -28.83 0.96 -4.25
N THR A 124 -28.96 1.26 -5.52
CA THR A 124 -27.87 1.86 -6.31
C THR A 124 -28.07 3.36 -6.43
N ILE A 125 -26.93 4.08 -6.44
CA ILE A 125 -26.87 5.52 -6.75
C ILE A 125 -25.83 5.72 -7.86
N ASP A 126 -26.09 6.67 -8.72
CA ASP A 126 -25.19 7.09 -9.77
C ASP A 126 -24.49 8.38 -9.33
N VAL A 127 -23.17 8.36 -9.40
CA VAL A 127 -22.32 9.50 -9.05
C VAL A 127 -21.62 9.98 -10.31
N ALA A 128 -21.96 11.18 -10.76
CA ALA A 128 -21.31 11.79 -11.91
C ALA A 128 -19.89 12.24 -11.55
N ALA A 129 -18.97 12.11 -12.51
CA ALA A 129 -17.59 12.53 -12.37
C ALA A 129 -16.95 12.75 -13.75
N ASP A 130 -16.05 13.73 -13.83
CA ASP A 130 -15.23 13.99 -15.01
C ASP A 130 -14.08 13.01 -15.16
N LEU A 131 -13.66 12.37 -14.06
CA LEU A 131 -12.64 11.34 -14.03
C LEU A 131 -12.98 10.27 -12.98
N VAL A 132 -12.87 9.02 -13.35
CA VAL A 132 -13.00 7.87 -12.43
C VAL A 132 -11.67 7.15 -12.32
N VAL A 133 -11.15 7.04 -11.09
CA VAL A 133 -9.91 6.32 -10.80
C VAL A 133 -10.22 5.03 -10.06
N ASP A 134 -9.93 3.89 -10.68
CA ASP A 134 -10.05 2.59 -10.02
C ASP A 134 -8.76 2.22 -9.28
N ALA A 135 -8.79 2.30 -7.97
CA ALA A 135 -7.72 1.90 -7.08
C ALA A 135 -8.07 0.62 -6.28
N SER A 136 -8.99 -0.22 -6.76
CA SER A 136 -9.45 -1.44 -6.08
C SER A 136 -8.42 -2.58 -6.08
N GLY A 137 -7.32 -2.45 -6.83
CA GLY A 137 -6.20 -3.38 -6.85
C GLY A 137 -6.48 -4.65 -7.66
N ARG A 138 -5.90 -5.77 -7.25
CA ARG A 138 -5.94 -7.04 -7.99
C ARG A 138 -7.35 -7.58 -8.30
N GLY A 139 -8.32 -7.21 -7.49
CA GLY A 139 -9.71 -7.60 -7.66
C GLY A 139 -10.52 -6.60 -8.48
N SER A 140 -9.87 -5.71 -9.23
CA SER A 140 -10.54 -4.73 -10.08
C SER A 140 -11.52 -5.39 -11.03
N ARG A 141 -12.68 -4.78 -11.15
CA ARG A 141 -13.72 -5.14 -12.12
C ARG A 141 -13.78 -4.16 -13.29
N ALA A 142 -12.88 -3.20 -13.35
CA ALA A 142 -12.84 -2.20 -14.41
C ALA A 142 -12.74 -2.82 -15.82
N PRO A 143 -11.92 -3.88 -16.07
CA PRO A 143 -11.91 -4.53 -17.38
C PRO A 143 -13.26 -5.05 -17.81
N GLN A 144 -14.03 -5.68 -16.89
CA GLN A 144 -15.37 -6.19 -17.18
C GLN A 144 -16.38 -5.05 -17.41
N TRP A 145 -16.26 -3.95 -16.66
CA TRP A 145 -17.13 -2.79 -16.85
C TRP A 145 -16.86 -2.08 -18.18
N LEU A 146 -15.59 -1.96 -18.57
CA LEU A 146 -15.20 -1.40 -19.86
C LEU A 146 -15.72 -2.27 -21.02
N ALA A 147 -15.58 -3.60 -20.91
CA ALA A 147 -16.11 -4.53 -21.91
C ALA A 147 -17.65 -4.43 -22.03
N ALA A 148 -18.36 -4.26 -20.90
CA ALA A 148 -19.81 -4.06 -20.93
C ALA A 148 -20.24 -2.75 -21.60
N LEU A 149 -19.36 -1.75 -21.64
CA LEU A 149 -19.54 -0.50 -22.37
C LEU A 149 -19.13 -0.60 -23.85
N GLY A 150 -18.53 -1.73 -24.27
CA GLY A 150 -18.10 -1.97 -25.67
C GLY A 150 -16.64 -1.61 -25.93
N TYR A 151 -15.86 -1.24 -24.89
CA TYR A 151 -14.43 -1.02 -25.07
C TYR A 151 -13.67 -2.36 -25.16
N PRO A 152 -12.60 -2.43 -25.95
CA PRO A 152 -11.77 -3.62 -25.99
C PRO A 152 -11.11 -3.86 -24.61
N PRO A 153 -11.00 -5.11 -24.17
CA PRO A 153 -10.30 -5.42 -22.93
C PRO A 153 -8.82 -5.08 -23.06
N PRO A 154 -8.17 -4.58 -22.00
CA PRO A 154 -6.74 -4.34 -22.01
C PRO A 154 -5.97 -5.65 -22.17
N THR A 155 -4.83 -5.59 -22.84
CA THR A 155 -3.91 -6.74 -22.90
C THR A 155 -3.30 -6.95 -21.54
N GLU A 156 -3.48 -8.14 -20.96
CA GLU A 156 -2.92 -8.49 -19.66
C GLU A 156 -1.64 -9.31 -19.85
N THR A 157 -0.59 -8.93 -19.10
CA THR A 157 0.63 -9.73 -18.97
C THR A 157 0.79 -10.14 -17.50
N CYS A 158 0.82 -11.43 -17.24
CA CYS A 158 0.99 -11.96 -15.89
C CYS A 158 2.40 -12.53 -15.71
N ILE A 159 3.16 -11.93 -14.78
CA ILE A 159 4.47 -12.43 -14.37
C ILE A 159 4.35 -12.92 -12.93
N SER A 160 4.62 -14.22 -12.71
CA SER A 160 4.58 -14.82 -11.38
C SER A 160 5.98 -15.30 -10.97
N SER A 161 6.53 -14.67 -9.94
CA SER A 161 7.80 -15.08 -9.32
C SER A 161 7.65 -16.23 -8.34
N ARG A 162 6.41 -16.66 -8.01
CA ARG A 162 6.08 -17.64 -6.97
C ARG A 162 6.72 -17.28 -5.61
N LEU A 163 6.83 -15.98 -5.32
CA LEU A 163 7.41 -15.48 -4.09
C LEU A 163 6.35 -15.48 -2.98
N GLY A 164 6.71 -16.01 -1.82
CA GLY A 164 5.90 -15.99 -0.61
C GLY A 164 6.60 -15.24 0.51
N TYR A 165 5.83 -14.62 1.39
CA TYR A 165 6.31 -13.91 2.57
C TYR A 165 5.70 -14.51 3.84
N ALA A 166 6.52 -14.62 4.89
CA ALA A 166 6.07 -14.85 6.25
C ALA A 166 6.63 -13.74 7.14
N SER A 167 5.80 -13.18 8.01
CA SER A 167 6.21 -12.13 8.95
C SER A 167 5.81 -12.48 10.37
N ARG A 168 6.64 -12.10 11.33
CA ARG A 168 6.36 -12.23 12.75
C ARG A 168 6.89 -11.02 13.50
N GLN A 169 6.12 -10.54 14.45
CA GLN A 169 6.57 -9.49 15.37
C GLN A 169 7.21 -10.11 16.61
N TYR A 170 8.28 -9.48 17.07
CA TYR A 170 9.00 -9.84 18.28
C TYR A 170 9.16 -8.62 19.17
N ARG A 171 9.10 -8.83 20.47
CA ARG A 171 9.54 -7.81 21.41
C ARG A 171 11.05 -7.83 21.53
N ILE A 172 11.67 -6.66 21.50
CA ILE A 172 13.09 -6.53 21.79
C ILE A 172 13.29 -6.85 23.28
N PRO A 173 14.18 -7.79 23.65
CA PRO A 173 14.47 -8.11 25.03
C PRO A 173 14.96 -6.89 25.80
N ALA A 174 14.60 -6.78 27.08
CA ALA A 174 15.12 -5.75 27.96
C ALA A 174 16.66 -5.82 28.01
N GLY A 175 17.32 -4.68 27.88
CA GLY A 175 18.79 -4.62 27.90
C GLY A 175 19.48 -4.98 26.59
N PHE A 176 18.77 -5.38 25.55
CA PHE A 176 19.37 -5.59 24.23
C PHE A 176 20.02 -4.30 23.71
N ARG A 177 21.26 -4.40 23.25
CA ARG A 177 22.01 -3.30 22.67
C ARG A 177 22.58 -3.76 21.33
N ALA A 178 22.44 -2.95 20.31
CA ALA A 178 23.04 -3.15 19.00
C ALA A 178 23.40 -1.78 18.41
N ASP A 179 24.41 -1.76 17.58
CA ASP A 179 24.82 -0.57 16.80
C ASP A 179 24.11 -0.50 15.44
N TRP A 180 23.04 -1.27 15.30
CA TRP A 180 22.16 -1.31 14.12
C TRP A 180 20.69 -1.39 14.54
N ARG A 181 19.81 -0.95 13.67
CA ARG A 181 18.36 -0.98 13.85
C ARG A 181 17.65 -1.82 12.81
N MET A 182 18.28 -2.04 11.67
CA MET A 182 17.73 -2.88 10.58
C MET A 182 18.77 -3.89 10.13
N LEU A 183 18.32 -5.09 9.81
CA LEU A 183 19.12 -6.16 9.23
C LEU A 183 18.41 -6.71 7.99
N VAL A 184 19.11 -6.78 6.87
CA VAL A 184 18.62 -7.41 5.64
C VAL A 184 19.61 -8.48 5.18
N ILE A 185 19.10 -9.66 4.92
CA ILE A 185 19.86 -10.78 4.36
C ILE A 185 19.26 -11.12 3.00
N ASN A 186 19.98 -10.86 1.94
CA ASN A 186 19.53 -11.13 0.58
C ASN A 186 19.62 -12.63 0.25
N ALA A 187 18.71 -13.10 -0.57
CA ALA A 187 18.79 -14.44 -1.14
C ALA A 187 20.07 -14.61 -1.98
N ARG A 188 20.58 -15.82 -2.04
CA ARG A 188 21.76 -16.23 -2.83
C ARG A 188 21.46 -17.48 -3.66
N PRO A 189 20.59 -17.38 -4.67
CA PRO A 189 20.29 -18.53 -5.53
C PRO A 189 21.53 -19.02 -6.26
N PRO A 190 21.63 -20.31 -6.58
CA PRO A 190 20.68 -21.40 -6.24
C PRO A 190 20.88 -21.95 -4.83
N GLY A 191 21.96 -21.62 -4.12
CA GLY A 191 22.32 -22.21 -2.83
C GLY A 191 21.39 -21.86 -1.68
N ASN A 192 20.97 -20.61 -1.59
CA ASN A 192 19.98 -20.15 -0.61
C ASN A 192 18.96 -19.22 -1.27
N PRO A 193 17.77 -19.70 -1.61
CA PRO A 193 16.74 -18.88 -2.25
C PRO A 193 15.95 -18.00 -1.24
N ARG A 194 16.25 -18.08 0.05
CA ARG A 194 15.52 -17.35 1.09
C ARG A 194 16.21 -16.02 1.41
N ALA A 195 15.41 -14.99 1.55
CA ALA A 195 15.81 -13.70 2.10
C ALA A 195 15.13 -13.46 3.45
N GLY A 196 15.67 -12.55 4.26
CA GLY A 196 15.08 -12.16 5.52
C GLY A 196 15.37 -10.72 5.85
N ALA A 197 14.48 -10.09 6.64
CA ALA A 197 14.72 -8.77 7.18
C ALA A 197 14.20 -8.69 8.62
N LEU A 198 14.95 -8.00 9.47
CA LEU A 198 14.51 -7.50 10.77
C LEU A 198 14.41 -5.98 10.64
N VAL A 199 13.25 -5.43 10.95
CA VAL A 199 12.99 -3.99 10.83
C VAL A 199 12.18 -3.55 12.05
N PRO A 200 12.49 -2.40 12.65
CA PRO A 200 11.70 -1.85 13.73
C PRO A 200 10.34 -1.37 13.22
N VAL A 201 9.29 -1.61 13.99
CA VAL A 201 7.92 -1.18 13.71
C VAL A 201 7.25 -0.70 14.98
#